data_960feacf68c2441fd3d503c365d4be38
#
_entry.id   960feacf68c2441fd3d503c365d4be38
#
_cell.length_a   1.000
_cell.length_b   1.000
_cell.length_c   1.000
_cell.angle_alpha   90.00
_cell.angle_beta   90.00
_cell.angle_gamma   90.00
#
_symmetry.space_group_name_H-M   'P 1'
#
loop_
_entity.id
_entity.type
_entity.pdbx_description
1 polymer ?
#
loop_
_entity_poly.entity_id
_entity_poly.type
_entity_poly.pdbx_seq_one_letter_code
_entity_poly.pdbx_strand_id
1 'polypeptide(L)'
;MSFDELQKKTAIVIALFSITTLVFMLHHTLMKQFAIAEVAYAKEDALSGTSFALTEREVDTKQSPYDLCIPVPEGTHYEDFHIENHYFTKKLVVRIHTGRDDFYRKHAVFCNSSKVKKSFGQKEEKELTLSFSLNRVYDCDADLTDGMISLRFSPVAGSNSHLVLLDPSAKPGTDAQTSLLLAQKIVNLSEPGKDSVRFFLTRMGEDAPTDREVAAFINETGADRYLCLAAEKELQNVDSQEQANAESQTAGALKQEAQTAASQEQEAQTAASRKQDGQEGEGCTVQARTLYSDGYYIRNYGNVAFANTMEEALYHEAGFEALGLSADPDPSSLLHHLKIHGAQVELGADCLEQETIKASLHKNKKQEEILNRAAAALYEGLMQSYEQAEN
;
A
#
# COMPACT_ATOMS: atom_id res chain seq x y z
N MET A 1 53.56 8.69 -36.28
CA MET A 1 52.13 8.30 -36.34
C MET A 1 51.41 9.48 -36.97
N SER A 2 50.79 9.29 -38.18
CA SER A 2 50.10 10.39 -38.83
C SER A 2 48.79 10.68 -38.15
N PHE A 3 48.33 11.94 -38.25
CA PHE A 3 47.03 12.35 -37.66
C PHE A 3 45.88 11.47 -38.10
N ASP A 4 45.87 11.06 -39.37
CA ASP A 4 44.89 10.15 -39.96
C ASP A 4 44.89 8.74 -39.34
N GLU A 5 46.09 8.25 -38.95
CA GLU A 5 46.20 6.95 -38.27
C GLU A 5 45.68 6.98 -36.85
N LEU A 6 45.84 8.11 -36.16
CA LEU A 6 45.27 8.33 -34.83
C LEU A 6 43.74 8.41 -34.90
N GLN A 7 43.20 9.18 -35.85
CA GLN A 7 41.74 9.27 -36.05
C GLN A 7 41.09 7.92 -36.35
N LYS A 8 41.70 7.08 -37.23
CA LYS A 8 41.18 5.74 -37.53
C LYS A 8 41.19 4.82 -36.31
N LYS A 9 42.29 4.87 -35.49
CA LYS A 9 42.35 4.04 -34.28
C LYS A 9 41.33 4.50 -33.22
N THR A 10 41.13 5.80 -33.05
CA THR A 10 40.15 6.35 -32.14
C THR A 10 38.75 6.00 -32.59
N ALA A 11 38.43 6.08 -33.88
CA ALA A 11 37.10 5.69 -34.39
C ALA A 11 36.81 4.19 -34.18
N ILE A 12 37.81 3.32 -34.34
CA ILE A 12 37.65 1.88 -34.08
C ILE A 12 37.39 1.61 -32.59
N VAL A 13 38.13 2.30 -31.68
CA VAL A 13 37.92 2.13 -30.22
C VAL A 13 36.54 2.61 -29.80
N ILE A 14 36.06 3.74 -30.32
CA ILE A 14 34.72 4.25 -30.05
C ILE A 14 33.64 3.27 -30.58
N ALA A 15 33.83 2.76 -31.79
CA ALA A 15 32.89 1.79 -32.37
C ALA A 15 32.84 0.48 -31.56
N LEU A 16 33.97 -0.05 -31.13
CA LEU A 16 34.03 -1.23 -30.28
C LEU A 16 33.36 -0.99 -28.90
N PHE A 17 33.63 0.17 -28.27
CA PHE A 17 32.99 0.52 -27.02
C PHE A 17 31.48 0.66 -27.15
N SER A 18 31.01 1.31 -28.23
CA SER A 18 29.56 1.46 -28.49
C SER A 18 28.89 0.10 -28.73
N ILE A 19 29.53 -0.80 -29.46
CA ILE A 19 29.00 -2.17 -29.70
C ILE A 19 28.97 -2.96 -28.39
N THR A 20 30.01 -2.87 -27.57
CA THR A 20 30.08 -3.56 -26.27
C THR A 20 29.01 -3.06 -25.33
N THR A 21 28.79 -1.73 -25.27
CA THR A 21 27.74 -1.11 -24.48
C THR A 21 26.34 -1.51 -24.97
N LEU A 22 26.15 -1.55 -26.29
CA LEU A 22 24.88 -1.97 -26.89
C LEU A 22 24.58 -3.45 -26.58
N VAL A 23 25.59 -4.32 -26.71
CA VAL A 23 25.45 -5.75 -26.37
C VAL A 23 25.18 -5.94 -24.88
N PHE A 24 25.82 -5.17 -24.03
CA PHE A 24 25.57 -5.19 -22.58
C PHE A 24 24.15 -4.71 -22.24
N MET A 25 23.70 -3.61 -22.85
CA MET A 25 22.34 -3.12 -22.69
C MET A 25 21.31 -4.13 -23.24
N LEU A 26 21.59 -4.73 -24.41
CA LEU A 26 20.71 -5.76 -25.00
C LEU A 26 20.65 -7.01 -24.11
N HIS A 27 21.79 -7.43 -23.56
CA HIS A 27 21.85 -8.55 -22.64
C HIS A 27 21.09 -8.25 -21.34
N HIS A 28 21.22 -7.04 -20.81
CA HIS A 28 20.50 -6.60 -19.61
C HIS A 28 18.99 -6.45 -19.84
N THR A 29 18.57 -6.04 -21.06
CA THR A 29 17.13 -5.97 -21.41
C THR A 29 16.55 -7.32 -21.83
N LEU A 30 17.38 -8.25 -22.28
CA LEU A 30 16.98 -9.62 -22.61
C LEU A 30 16.93 -10.54 -21.38
N MET A 31 17.62 -10.17 -20.29
CA MET A 31 17.39 -10.75 -18.98
C MET A 31 16.07 -10.18 -18.46
N LYS A 32 14.96 -10.69 -18.96
CA LYS A 32 13.64 -10.40 -18.43
C LYS A 32 13.65 -10.84 -16.96
N GLN A 33 13.82 -9.91 -16.05
CA GLN A 33 13.53 -10.15 -14.65
C GLN A 33 12.04 -10.45 -14.55
N PHE A 34 11.68 -11.52 -13.86
CA PHE A 34 10.30 -11.81 -13.56
C PHE A 34 9.72 -10.69 -12.72
N ALA A 35 8.65 -10.09 -13.18
CA ALA A 35 7.82 -9.30 -12.31
C ALA A 35 7.04 -10.27 -11.43
N ILE A 36 7.40 -10.35 -10.16
CA ILE A 36 6.59 -11.03 -9.16
C ILE A 36 5.49 -10.06 -8.76
N ALA A 37 4.24 -10.45 -8.99
CA ALA A 37 3.11 -9.63 -8.59
C ALA A 37 3.02 -9.62 -7.06
N GLU A 38 3.06 -8.42 -6.48
CA GLU A 38 2.79 -8.23 -5.06
C GLU A 38 1.27 -8.24 -4.87
N VAL A 39 0.78 -9.15 -4.06
CA VAL A 39 -0.63 -9.24 -3.72
C VAL A 39 -0.81 -8.82 -2.27
N ALA A 40 -1.60 -7.76 -2.06
CA ALA A 40 -2.05 -7.39 -0.74
C ALA A 40 -3.04 -8.42 -0.19
N TYR A 41 -3.52 -8.21 1.03
CA TYR A 41 -4.44 -9.13 1.66
C TYR A 41 -5.68 -9.38 0.78
N ALA A 42 -5.90 -10.65 0.47
CA ALA A 42 -7.15 -11.16 -0.09
C ALA A 42 -7.50 -12.45 0.66
N LYS A 43 -8.75 -12.61 1.05
CA LYS A 43 -9.22 -13.90 1.55
C LYS A 43 -9.07 -14.93 0.47
N GLU A 44 -8.59 -16.12 0.85
CA GLU A 44 -8.58 -17.25 -0.06
C GLU A 44 -10.01 -17.56 -0.47
N ASP A 45 -10.36 -17.30 -1.72
CA ASP A 45 -11.52 -17.93 -2.32
C ASP A 45 -11.28 -19.44 -2.26
N ALA A 46 -12.29 -20.18 -1.80
CA ALA A 46 -12.26 -21.63 -1.84
C ALA A 46 -12.09 -22.05 -3.31
N LEU A 47 -10.83 -22.26 -3.69
CA LEU A 47 -10.47 -22.59 -5.06
C LEU A 47 -11.21 -23.85 -5.50
N SER A 48 -11.95 -23.78 -6.58
CA SER A 48 -12.83 -24.82 -7.10
C SER A 48 -12.09 -25.83 -7.97
N GLY A 49 -10.91 -26.28 -7.60
CA GLY A 49 -10.13 -27.21 -8.39
C GLY A 49 -9.78 -28.51 -7.68
N THR A 50 -9.22 -29.47 -8.40
CA THR A 50 -8.71 -30.71 -7.80
C THR A 50 -7.34 -30.48 -7.20
N SER A 51 -7.26 -30.48 -5.86
CA SER A 51 -6.01 -30.34 -5.13
C SER A 51 -5.19 -31.65 -5.12
N PHE A 52 -3.86 -31.52 -5.17
CA PHE A 52 -2.95 -32.65 -5.04
C PHE A 52 -1.68 -32.24 -4.24
N ALA A 53 -1.07 -33.22 -3.58
CA ALA A 53 0.19 -33.00 -2.87
C ALA A 53 1.36 -32.93 -3.88
N LEU A 54 2.24 -31.96 -3.68
CA LEU A 54 3.51 -31.91 -4.40
C LEU A 54 4.52 -32.86 -3.73
N THR A 55 5.39 -33.47 -4.56
CA THR A 55 6.54 -34.18 -4.03
C THR A 55 7.63 -33.16 -3.74
N GLU A 56 8.03 -33.03 -2.48
CA GLU A 56 9.07 -32.10 -2.04
C GLU A 56 10.40 -32.80 -1.87
N ARG A 57 11.49 -32.10 -2.21
CA ARG A 57 12.86 -32.46 -1.90
C ARG A 57 13.58 -31.27 -1.29
N GLU A 58 14.53 -31.51 -0.40
CA GLU A 58 15.33 -30.44 0.20
C GLU A 58 16.29 -29.83 -0.81
N VAL A 59 16.38 -28.49 -0.82
CA VAL A 59 17.40 -27.77 -1.57
C VAL A 59 18.73 -27.89 -0.85
N ASP A 60 19.80 -28.24 -1.57
CA ASP A 60 21.15 -28.12 -1.01
C ASP A 60 21.57 -26.65 -0.97
N THR A 61 21.26 -25.99 0.13
CA THR A 61 21.57 -24.57 0.37
C THR A 61 23.06 -24.24 0.40
N LYS A 62 23.94 -25.25 0.40
CA LYS A 62 25.39 -25.04 0.30
C LYS A 62 25.85 -24.91 -1.17
N GLN A 63 25.08 -25.47 -2.09
CA GLN A 63 25.40 -25.46 -3.52
C GLN A 63 24.50 -24.54 -4.33
N SER A 64 23.29 -24.25 -3.85
CA SER A 64 22.31 -23.41 -4.54
C SER A 64 22.06 -22.12 -3.75
N PRO A 65 22.05 -20.95 -4.41
CA PRO A 65 21.65 -19.70 -3.78
C PRO A 65 20.11 -19.55 -3.68
N TYR A 66 19.35 -20.52 -4.22
CA TYR A 66 17.90 -20.47 -4.29
C TYR A 66 17.26 -21.26 -3.15
N ASP A 67 16.08 -20.83 -2.73
CA ASP A 67 15.31 -21.41 -1.64
C ASP A 67 14.16 -22.30 -2.14
N LEU A 68 13.70 -22.04 -3.35
CA LEU A 68 12.65 -22.82 -4.00
C LEU A 68 12.99 -22.98 -5.48
N CYS A 69 13.01 -24.23 -5.96
CA CYS A 69 13.22 -24.52 -7.37
C CYS A 69 12.09 -25.41 -7.87
N ILE A 70 11.40 -24.93 -8.90
CA ILE A 70 10.22 -25.55 -9.48
C ILE A 70 10.58 -25.99 -10.88
N PRO A 71 10.68 -27.29 -11.17
CA PRO A 71 10.90 -27.77 -12.54
C PRO A 71 9.70 -27.40 -13.41
N VAL A 72 9.96 -27.03 -14.66
CA VAL A 72 8.90 -26.72 -15.63
C VAL A 72 9.03 -27.64 -16.84
N PRO A 73 7.92 -27.96 -17.51
CA PRO A 73 7.95 -28.76 -18.74
C PRO A 73 8.86 -28.11 -19.78
N GLU A 74 9.51 -28.96 -20.62
CA GLU A 74 10.32 -28.49 -21.71
C GLU A 74 9.51 -27.58 -22.66
N GLY A 75 10.10 -26.45 -23.07
CA GLY A 75 9.44 -25.45 -23.88
C GLY A 75 8.58 -24.44 -23.13
N THR A 76 8.61 -24.45 -21.77
CA THR A 76 7.96 -23.41 -20.97
C THR A 76 8.72 -22.09 -21.09
N HIS A 77 8.00 -21.03 -21.39
CA HIS A 77 8.52 -19.66 -21.49
C HIS A 77 8.03 -18.78 -20.34
N TYR A 78 8.61 -17.59 -20.21
CA TYR A 78 8.24 -16.59 -19.19
C TYR A 78 6.76 -16.19 -19.23
N GLU A 79 6.15 -16.25 -20.40
CA GLU A 79 4.74 -15.88 -20.62
C GLU A 79 3.75 -16.96 -20.17
N ASP A 80 4.26 -18.17 -19.91
CA ASP A 80 3.44 -19.32 -19.54
C ASP A 80 3.15 -19.40 -18.04
N PHE A 81 3.76 -18.53 -17.23
CA PHE A 81 3.52 -18.55 -15.80
C PHE A 81 3.52 -17.15 -15.19
N HIS A 82 2.84 -17.04 -14.06
CA HIS A 82 2.71 -15.83 -13.26
C HIS A 82 3.02 -16.16 -11.80
N ILE A 83 3.81 -15.31 -11.14
CA ILE A 83 4.18 -15.49 -9.75
C ILE A 83 3.55 -14.37 -8.93
N GLU A 84 2.85 -14.73 -7.86
CA GLU A 84 2.21 -13.80 -6.93
C GLU A 84 2.79 -14.00 -5.53
N ASN A 85 3.20 -12.92 -4.89
CA ASN A 85 3.64 -12.93 -3.51
C ASN A 85 2.56 -12.32 -2.62
N HIS A 86 1.88 -13.17 -1.86
CA HIS A 86 0.83 -12.80 -0.91
C HIS A 86 1.45 -12.56 0.46
N TYR A 87 1.91 -11.35 0.72
CA TYR A 87 2.69 -11.00 1.91
C TYR A 87 1.95 -11.29 3.22
N PHE A 88 0.68 -10.86 3.34
CA PHE A 88 -0.10 -11.02 4.56
C PHE A 88 -0.39 -12.48 4.89
N THR A 89 -0.69 -13.29 3.89
CA THR A 89 -0.95 -14.71 4.07
C THR A 89 0.32 -15.55 4.07
N LYS A 90 1.49 -14.92 3.81
CA LYS A 90 2.80 -15.59 3.70
C LYS A 90 2.78 -16.73 2.70
N LYS A 91 2.20 -16.46 1.54
CA LYS A 91 1.97 -17.46 0.51
C LYS A 91 2.55 -16.98 -0.81
N LEU A 92 3.34 -17.84 -1.41
CA LEU A 92 3.78 -17.67 -2.78
C LEU A 92 2.91 -18.54 -3.67
N VAL A 93 2.38 -17.96 -4.73
CA VAL A 93 1.52 -18.63 -5.70
C VAL A 93 2.16 -18.55 -7.08
N VAL A 94 2.34 -19.69 -7.71
CA VAL A 94 2.85 -19.79 -9.08
C VAL A 94 1.74 -20.38 -9.94
N ARG A 95 1.19 -19.56 -10.84
CA ARG A 95 0.16 -19.94 -11.80
C ARG A 95 0.84 -20.30 -13.11
N ILE A 96 0.57 -21.48 -13.63
CA ILE A 96 1.17 -21.98 -14.85
C ILE A 96 0.06 -22.30 -15.84
N HIS A 97 0.09 -21.66 -17.01
CA HIS A 97 -0.87 -21.90 -18.08
C HIS A 97 -0.57 -23.23 -18.79
N THR A 98 -0.83 -24.32 -18.10
CA THR A 98 -0.65 -25.66 -18.64
C THR A 98 -1.69 -26.62 -18.08
N GLY A 99 -2.19 -27.52 -18.92
CA GLY A 99 -3.08 -28.61 -18.48
C GLY A 99 -2.34 -29.84 -17.92
N ARG A 100 -1.02 -29.77 -17.70
CA ARG A 100 -0.18 -30.93 -17.40
C ARG A 100 0.09 -31.11 -15.89
N ASP A 101 -0.94 -31.40 -15.11
CA ASP A 101 -0.79 -31.73 -13.68
C ASP A 101 -0.01 -33.01 -13.43
N ASP A 102 -0.01 -33.94 -14.41
CA ASP A 102 0.76 -35.19 -14.37
C ASP A 102 2.27 -34.96 -14.29
N PHE A 103 2.77 -33.81 -14.78
CA PHE A 103 4.16 -33.42 -14.67
C PHE A 103 4.57 -33.28 -13.21
N TYR A 104 3.83 -32.53 -12.40
CA TYR A 104 4.15 -32.27 -10.99
C TYR A 104 3.83 -33.44 -10.05
N ARG A 105 3.08 -34.45 -10.51
CA ARG A 105 2.96 -35.73 -9.81
C ARG A 105 4.21 -36.60 -9.95
N LYS A 106 5.02 -36.36 -11.00
CA LYS A 106 6.23 -37.13 -11.34
C LYS A 106 7.53 -36.40 -11.01
N HIS A 107 7.51 -35.07 -11.03
CA HIS A 107 8.68 -34.23 -10.79
C HIS A 107 8.57 -33.54 -9.45
N ALA A 108 9.60 -33.70 -8.61
CA ALA A 108 9.65 -33.07 -7.32
C ALA A 108 9.99 -31.58 -7.44
N VAL A 109 9.39 -30.76 -6.59
CA VAL A 109 9.82 -29.40 -6.31
C VAL A 109 10.91 -29.43 -5.23
N PHE A 110 11.88 -28.53 -5.30
CA PHE A 110 12.95 -28.46 -4.32
C PHE A 110 12.73 -27.25 -3.43
N CYS A 111 12.57 -27.48 -2.14
CA CYS A 111 12.21 -26.47 -1.15
C CYS A 111 13.25 -26.40 -0.03
N ASN A 112 13.59 -25.19 0.39
CA ASN A 112 14.29 -24.99 1.66
C ASN A 112 13.26 -25.12 2.80
N SER A 113 13.27 -26.24 3.49
CA SER A 113 12.31 -26.57 4.56
C SER A 113 12.35 -25.61 5.75
N SER A 114 13.44 -24.84 5.91
CA SER A 114 13.51 -23.79 6.90
C SER A 114 12.65 -22.56 6.56
N LYS A 115 12.32 -22.34 5.28
CA LYS A 115 11.55 -21.19 4.79
C LYS A 115 10.16 -21.58 4.28
N VAL A 116 10.06 -22.70 3.54
CA VAL A 116 8.80 -23.22 3.00
C VAL A 116 8.22 -24.27 3.94
N LYS A 117 7.02 -24.06 4.45
CA LYS A 117 6.37 -24.97 5.42
C LYS A 117 5.49 -26.02 4.78
N LYS A 118 4.80 -25.65 3.69
CA LYS A 118 3.86 -26.53 2.98
C LYS A 118 3.82 -26.13 1.51
N SER A 119 3.63 -27.11 0.65
CA SER A 119 3.32 -26.91 -0.74
C SER A 119 2.15 -27.77 -1.19
N PHE A 120 1.37 -27.28 -2.12
CA PHE A 120 0.32 -28.05 -2.78
C PHE A 120 0.09 -27.53 -4.20
N GLY A 121 -0.39 -28.41 -5.07
CA GLY A 121 -0.83 -28.08 -6.40
C GLY A 121 -2.35 -28.14 -6.49
N GLN A 122 -2.92 -27.29 -7.34
CA GLN A 122 -4.33 -27.28 -7.65
C GLN A 122 -4.49 -27.12 -9.15
N LYS A 123 -5.38 -27.91 -9.72
CA LYS A 123 -5.67 -27.85 -11.15
C LYS A 123 -7.06 -27.27 -11.36
N GLU A 124 -7.13 -26.25 -12.16
CA GLU A 124 -8.31 -25.77 -12.84
C GLU A 124 -8.22 -26.12 -14.33
N GLU A 125 -9.29 -25.95 -15.09
CA GLU A 125 -9.40 -26.47 -16.48
C GLU A 125 -8.15 -26.30 -17.34
N LYS A 126 -7.54 -25.13 -17.36
CA LYS A 126 -6.36 -24.79 -18.19
C LYS A 126 -5.19 -24.20 -17.39
N GLU A 127 -5.36 -24.02 -16.11
CA GLU A 127 -4.38 -23.41 -15.22
C GLU A 127 -3.99 -24.37 -14.11
N LEU A 128 -2.72 -24.39 -13.81
CA LEU A 128 -2.16 -25.10 -12.70
C LEU A 128 -1.62 -24.09 -11.70
N THR A 129 -2.12 -24.12 -10.49
CA THR A 129 -1.67 -23.28 -9.39
C THR A 129 -0.81 -24.08 -8.43
N LEU A 130 0.42 -23.65 -8.22
CA LEU A 130 1.32 -24.18 -7.20
C LEU A 130 1.40 -23.17 -6.06
N SER A 131 1.12 -23.61 -4.83
CA SER A 131 1.05 -22.74 -3.66
C SER A 131 2.07 -23.20 -2.62
N PHE A 132 2.82 -22.25 -2.08
CA PHE A 132 3.88 -22.45 -1.10
C PHE A 132 3.62 -21.56 0.12
N SER A 133 3.36 -22.16 1.27
CA SER A 133 3.23 -21.43 2.54
C SER A 133 4.60 -21.18 3.13
N LEU A 134 4.92 -19.92 3.40
CA LEU A 134 6.20 -19.49 3.93
C LEU A 134 6.14 -19.34 5.47
N ASN A 135 7.28 -19.45 6.15
CA ASN A 135 7.34 -19.26 7.58
C ASN A 135 7.36 -17.81 8.02
N ARG A 136 7.74 -16.90 7.10
CA ARG A 136 7.84 -15.45 7.31
C ARG A 136 7.44 -14.69 6.06
N VAL A 137 7.37 -13.36 6.19
CA VAL A 137 7.24 -12.45 5.05
C VAL A 137 8.60 -12.32 4.37
N TYR A 138 8.65 -12.65 3.09
CA TYR A 138 9.84 -12.57 2.27
C TYR A 138 9.60 -11.79 0.99
N ASP A 139 10.62 -11.08 0.56
CA ASP A 139 10.78 -10.70 -0.83
C ASP A 139 11.26 -11.89 -1.63
N CYS A 140 10.82 -11.95 -2.88
CA CYS A 140 11.15 -13.05 -3.77
C CYS A 140 11.78 -12.51 -5.05
N ASP A 141 12.96 -13.04 -5.39
CA ASP A 141 13.56 -12.86 -6.71
C ASP A 141 13.44 -14.19 -7.46
N ALA A 142 13.05 -14.14 -8.74
CA ALA A 142 12.86 -15.33 -9.56
C ALA A 142 13.65 -15.29 -10.85
N ASP A 143 14.24 -16.44 -11.18
CA ASP A 143 14.94 -16.68 -12.43
C ASP A 143 14.36 -17.91 -13.13
N LEU A 144 14.32 -17.93 -14.47
CA LEU A 144 14.04 -19.12 -15.26
C LEU A 144 15.31 -19.54 -16.01
N THR A 145 15.89 -20.64 -15.58
CA THR A 145 17.09 -21.20 -16.20
C THR A 145 16.97 -22.71 -16.29
N ASP A 146 17.41 -23.28 -17.39
CA ASP A 146 17.53 -24.74 -17.57
C ASP A 146 16.25 -25.54 -17.25
N GLY A 147 15.07 -24.99 -17.62
CA GLY A 147 13.78 -25.64 -17.37
C GLY A 147 13.37 -25.65 -15.90
N MET A 148 13.83 -24.66 -15.12
CA MET A 148 13.53 -24.53 -13.71
C MET A 148 13.24 -23.07 -13.35
N ILE A 149 12.13 -22.83 -12.66
CA ILE A 149 11.86 -21.55 -11.97
C ILE A 149 12.60 -21.63 -10.63
N SER A 150 13.57 -20.75 -10.43
CA SER A 150 14.40 -20.70 -9.24
C SER A 150 14.15 -19.41 -8.47
N LEU A 151 13.72 -19.54 -7.20
CA LEU A 151 13.36 -18.41 -6.35
C LEU A 151 14.30 -18.29 -5.16
N ARG A 152 14.68 -17.05 -4.87
CA ARG A 152 15.43 -16.66 -3.69
C ARG A 152 14.54 -15.85 -2.77
N PHE A 153 14.56 -16.17 -1.47
CA PHE A 153 13.79 -15.47 -0.46
C PHE A 153 14.72 -14.65 0.43
N SER A 154 14.47 -13.35 0.48
CA SER A 154 15.13 -12.42 1.39
C SER A 154 14.12 -11.82 2.38
N PRO A 155 14.49 -11.65 3.66
CA PRO A 155 13.59 -11.00 4.61
C PRO A 155 13.25 -9.59 4.15
N VAL A 156 11.97 -9.20 4.22
CA VAL A 156 11.52 -7.84 3.93
C VAL A 156 12.15 -6.83 4.90
N ALA A 157 12.23 -7.21 6.20
CA ALA A 157 12.87 -6.39 7.22
C ALA A 157 14.35 -6.14 6.90
N GLY A 158 14.72 -4.87 6.77
CA GLY A 158 16.10 -4.44 6.49
C GLY A 158 16.49 -4.46 5.01
N SER A 159 15.56 -4.74 4.09
CA SER A 159 15.82 -4.67 2.64
C SER A 159 15.75 -3.24 2.12
N ASN A 160 14.95 -2.38 2.75
CA ASN A 160 14.82 -0.95 2.43
C ASN A 160 15.12 -0.09 3.65
N SER A 161 15.45 1.18 3.42
CA SER A 161 15.71 2.14 4.49
C SER A 161 14.45 2.43 5.28
N HIS A 162 13.32 2.51 4.59
CA HIS A 162 12.02 2.85 5.16
C HIS A 162 10.90 1.99 4.58
N LEU A 163 9.91 1.67 5.42
CA LEU A 163 8.80 0.85 5.03
C LEU A 163 7.48 1.45 5.55
N VAL A 164 6.60 1.82 4.64
CA VAL A 164 5.30 2.40 4.91
C VAL A 164 4.21 1.39 4.65
N LEU A 165 3.33 1.21 5.62
CA LEU A 165 2.10 0.44 5.45
C LEU A 165 0.92 1.40 5.24
N LEU A 166 0.31 1.31 4.06
CA LEU A 166 -0.91 2.04 3.72
C LEU A 166 -2.12 1.14 3.97
N ASP A 167 -3.06 1.64 4.74
CA ASP A 167 -4.27 0.92 5.12
C ASP A 167 -5.52 1.63 4.59
N PRO A 168 -5.97 1.31 3.36
CA PRO A 168 -7.20 1.87 2.85
C PRO A 168 -8.39 1.35 3.65
N SER A 169 -9.05 2.25 4.38
CA SER A 169 -10.17 1.91 5.26
C SER A 169 -11.32 1.23 4.52
N ALA A 170 -11.87 0.19 5.12
CA ALA A 170 -13.12 -0.44 4.73
C ALA A 170 -14.13 -0.46 5.90
N LYS A 171 -13.95 0.44 6.88
CA LYS A 171 -14.85 0.57 8.03
C LYS A 171 -16.22 1.07 7.57
N PRO A 172 -17.30 0.74 8.29
CA PRO A 172 -18.61 1.34 8.05
C PRO A 172 -18.55 2.87 8.05
N GLY A 173 -19.17 3.50 7.05
CA GLY A 173 -19.15 4.96 6.86
C GLY A 173 -18.10 5.45 5.88
N THR A 174 -17.09 4.64 5.54
CA THR A 174 -16.09 5.00 4.53
C THR A 174 -16.43 4.43 3.16
N ASP A 175 -16.05 5.15 2.10
CA ASP A 175 -16.00 4.59 0.75
C ASP A 175 -14.72 3.77 0.58
N ALA A 176 -14.87 2.47 0.78
CA ALA A 176 -13.77 1.52 0.73
C ALA A 176 -13.04 1.53 -0.64
N GLN A 177 -13.77 1.72 -1.73
CA GLN A 177 -13.19 1.74 -3.07
C GLN A 177 -12.38 3.01 -3.32
N THR A 178 -12.90 4.17 -2.92
CA THR A 178 -12.19 5.45 -3.04
C THR A 178 -10.95 5.46 -2.14
N SER A 179 -11.04 4.94 -0.92
CA SER A 179 -9.88 4.77 -0.02
C SER A 179 -8.79 3.89 -0.65
N LEU A 180 -9.18 2.78 -1.30
CA LEU A 180 -8.25 1.90 -2.00
C LEU A 180 -7.60 2.59 -3.21
N LEU A 181 -8.37 3.31 -4.01
CA LEU A 181 -7.85 4.06 -5.16
C LEU A 181 -6.83 5.12 -4.73
N LEU A 182 -7.09 5.82 -3.61
CA LEU A 182 -6.14 6.78 -3.05
C LEU A 182 -4.82 6.10 -2.67
N ALA A 183 -4.88 4.99 -1.94
CA ALA A 183 -3.69 4.23 -1.55
C ALA A 183 -2.90 3.73 -2.76
N GLN A 184 -3.57 3.20 -3.78
CA GLN A 184 -2.93 2.76 -5.02
C GLN A 184 -2.24 3.91 -5.77
N LYS A 185 -2.85 5.11 -5.77
CA LYS A 185 -2.23 6.29 -6.38
C LYS A 185 -0.95 6.71 -5.64
N ILE A 186 -0.93 6.65 -4.31
CA ILE A 186 0.29 6.91 -3.52
C ILE A 186 1.39 5.91 -3.90
N VAL A 187 1.08 4.61 -3.94
CA VAL A 187 2.06 3.58 -4.33
C VAL A 187 2.60 3.82 -5.74
N ASN A 188 1.75 4.24 -6.68
CA ASN A 188 2.15 4.49 -8.07
C ASN A 188 3.07 5.71 -8.24
N LEU A 189 3.17 6.60 -7.25
CA LEU A 189 4.13 7.71 -7.25
C LEU A 189 5.54 7.26 -6.86
N SER A 190 5.66 6.15 -6.15
CA SER A 190 6.97 5.58 -5.80
C SER A 190 7.62 4.96 -7.03
N GLU A 191 8.90 5.29 -7.24
CA GLU A 191 9.72 4.69 -8.28
C GLU A 191 10.53 3.50 -7.72
N PRO A 192 10.17 2.27 -8.06
CA PRO A 192 10.90 1.10 -7.57
C PRO A 192 12.40 1.19 -7.86
N GLY A 193 13.22 1.03 -6.82
CA GLY A 193 14.68 1.06 -6.92
C GLY A 193 15.33 2.44 -6.92
N LYS A 194 14.56 3.54 -6.93
CA LYS A 194 15.08 4.90 -6.74
C LYS A 194 14.78 5.43 -5.34
N ASP A 195 13.58 5.14 -4.84
CA ASP A 195 13.14 5.60 -3.53
C ASP A 195 13.71 4.69 -2.44
N SER A 196 14.17 5.31 -1.35
CA SER A 196 14.55 4.58 -0.14
C SER A 196 13.34 4.03 0.63
N VAL A 197 12.13 4.39 0.19
CA VAL A 197 10.85 4.05 0.82
C VAL A 197 10.14 2.98 0.00
N ARG A 198 9.62 1.98 0.69
CA ARG A 198 8.77 0.96 0.11
C ARG A 198 7.38 0.99 0.73
N PHE A 199 6.36 0.84 -0.09
CA PHE A 199 4.97 0.84 0.32
C PHE A 199 4.38 -0.56 0.27
N PHE A 200 3.64 -0.92 1.32
CA PHE A 200 2.74 -2.08 1.32
C PHE A 200 1.31 -1.62 1.49
N LEU A 201 0.41 -2.29 0.79
CA LEU A 201 -1.04 -2.12 0.96
C LEU A 201 -1.59 -3.23 1.84
N THR A 202 -2.50 -2.90 2.75
CA THR A 202 -3.16 -3.91 3.57
C THR A 202 -4.17 -4.72 2.77
N ARG A 203 -4.74 -4.18 1.69
CA ARG A 203 -5.70 -4.86 0.81
C ARG A 203 -5.64 -4.34 -0.63
N MET A 204 -6.11 -5.16 -1.56
CA MET A 204 -6.27 -4.84 -2.98
C MET A 204 -7.71 -5.04 -3.47
N GLY A 205 -8.57 -5.61 -2.65
CA GLY A 205 -9.97 -5.91 -2.95
C GLY A 205 -10.92 -5.43 -1.85
N GLU A 206 -12.10 -6.01 -1.79
CA GLU A 206 -13.13 -5.68 -0.80
C GLU A 206 -12.78 -6.21 0.60
N ASP A 207 -12.14 -7.37 0.66
CA ASP A 207 -11.70 -7.97 1.92
C ASP A 207 -10.54 -7.18 2.53
N ALA A 208 -10.65 -6.93 3.83
CA ALA A 208 -9.61 -6.27 4.62
C ALA A 208 -9.10 -7.20 5.72
N PRO A 209 -7.79 -7.13 6.06
CA PRO A 209 -7.25 -7.84 7.21
C PRO A 209 -7.83 -7.26 8.51
N THR A 210 -7.76 -8.08 9.56
CA THR A 210 -8.07 -7.62 10.91
C THR A 210 -6.93 -6.76 11.47
N ASP A 211 -7.21 -5.87 12.42
CA ASP A 211 -6.20 -5.05 13.10
C ASP A 211 -5.06 -5.91 13.69
N ARG A 212 -5.37 -7.11 14.17
CA ARG A 212 -4.38 -8.05 14.68
C ARG A 212 -3.43 -8.55 13.59
N GLU A 213 -3.93 -8.82 12.40
CA GLU A 213 -3.11 -9.25 11.25
C GLU A 213 -2.23 -8.11 10.77
N VAL A 214 -2.76 -6.88 10.72
CA VAL A 214 -2.00 -5.67 10.39
C VAL A 214 -0.88 -5.43 11.39
N ALA A 215 -1.18 -5.48 12.70
CA ALA A 215 -0.16 -5.31 13.74
C ALA A 215 0.92 -6.41 13.68
N ALA A 216 0.53 -7.66 13.41
CA ALA A 216 1.48 -8.77 13.25
C ALA A 216 2.38 -8.56 12.03
N PHE A 217 1.82 -8.08 10.92
CA PHE A 217 2.56 -7.77 9.70
C PHE A 217 3.58 -6.63 9.92
N ILE A 218 3.18 -5.54 10.58
CA ILE A 218 4.07 -4.43 10.95
C ILE A 218 5.26 -4.93 11.77
N ASN A 219 5.00 -5.73 12.81
CA ASN A 219 6.06 -6.26 13.66
C ASN A 219 7.02 -7.20 12.93
N GLU A 220 6.53 -7.94 11.95
CA GLU A 220 7.34 -8.90 11.20
C GLU A 220 8.16 -8.25 10.10
N THR A 221 7.60 -7.28 9.41
CA THR A 221 8.26 -6.56 8.30
C THR A 221 9.17 -5.45 8.78
N GLY A 222 8.95 -4.95 10.00
CA GLY A 222 9.65 -3.79 10.53
C GLY A 222 9.18 -2.48 9.88
N ALA A 223 7.91 -2.41 9.45
CA ALA A 223 7.33 -1.16 8.98
C ALA A 223 7.50 -0.07 10.05
N ASP A 224 7.88 1.12 9.64
CA ASP A 224 8.17 2.24 10.52
C ASP A 224 7.15 3.38 10.45
N ARG A 225 6.25 3.32 9.45
CA ARG A 225 5.11 4.23 9.29
C ARG A 225 3.84 3.45 8.97
N TYR A 226 2.75 3.90 9.55
CA TYR A 226 1.40 3.41 9.26
C TYR A 226 0.49 4.58 8.92
N LEU A 227 -0.16 4.51 7.77
CA LEU A 227 -1.10 5.53 7.33
C LEU A 227 -2.42 4.88 6.93
N CYS A 228 -3.44 5.09 7.75
CA CYS A 228 -4.82 4.73 7.42
C CYS A 228 -5.43 5.82 6.54
N LEU A 229 -6.10 5.43 5.46
CA LEU A 229 -6.73 6.32 4.51
C LEU A 229 -8.23 6.06 4.47
N ALA A 230 -9.03 7.04 4.85
CA ALA A 230 -10.48 6.96 4.86
C ALA A 230 -11.08 8.04 3.95
N ALA A 231 -11.86 7.64 2.96
CA ALA A 231 -12.67 8.54 2.17
C ALA A 231 -14.11 8.48 2.67
N GLU A 232 -14.68 9.62 3.00
CA GLU A 232 -16.03 9.74 3.54
C GLU A 232 -16.86 10.70 2.67
N LYS A 233 -18.15 10.57 2.73
CA LYS A 233 -19.05 11.47 2.02
C LYS A 233 -19.00 12.88 2.60
N GLU A 234 -19.05 12.97 3.91
CA GLU A 234 -19.04 14.21 4.67
C GLU A 234 -18.35 13.98 6.02
N LEU A 235 -17.36 14.80 6.33
CA LEU A 235 -16.72 14.76 7.64
C LEU A 235 -17.58 15.47 8.66
N GLN A 236 -18.00 14.76 9.71
CA GLN A 236 -18.72 15.35 10.81
C GLN A 236 -17.76 16.15 11.70
N ASN A 237 -18.09 17.40 12.02
CA ASN A 237 -17.34 18.18 12.99
C ASN A 237 -17.44 17.53 14.38
N VAL A 238 -16.29 17.23 14.97
CA VAL A 238 -16.21 16.59 16.31
C VAL A 238 -16.88 17.44 17.38
N ASP A 239 -16.83 18.76 17.27
CA ASP A 239 -17.50 19.70 18.17
C ASP A 239 -19.03 19.51 18.25
N SER A 240 -19.63 19.02 17.17
CA SER A 240 -21.08 18.74 17.11
C SER A 240 -21.45 17.45 17.86
N GLN A 241 -20.53 16.50 18.00
CA GLN A 241 -20.76 15.26 18.76
C GLN A 241 -20.58 15.44 20.27
N GLU A 242 -19.61 16.27 20.71
CA GLU A 242 -19.49 16.60 22.13
C GLU A 242 -20.70 17.39 22.62
N GLN A 243 -21.23 18.32 21.84
CA GLN A 243 -22.45 19.03 22.18
C GLN A 243 -23.68 18.12 22.21
N ALA A 244 -23.85 17.22 21.25
CA ALA A 244 -24.96 16.26 21.21
C ALA A 244 -24.91 15.27 22.38
N ASN A 245 -23.72 14.83 22.78
CA ASN A 245 -23.52 13.96 23.94
C ASN A 245 -23.69 14.73 25.28
N ALA A 246 -23.26 15.98 25.34
CA ALA A 246 -23.48 16.85 26.51
C ALA A 246 -24.96 17.20 26.67
N GLU A 247 -25.69 17.49 25.59
CA GLU A 247 -27.14 17.74 25.63
C GLU A 247 -27.93 16.50 25.99
N SER A 248 -27.52 15.30 25.55
CA SER A 248 -28.17 14.04 25.90
C SER A 248 -27.96 13.67 27.37
N GLN A 249 -26.82 14.03 27.98
CA GLN A 249 -26.57 13.82 29.43
C GLN A 249 -27.20 14.89 30.29
N THR A 250 -27.35 16.13 29.79
CA THR A 250 -28.01 17.23 30.52
C THR A 250 -29.53 17.17 30.44
N ALA A 251 -30.12 16.59 29.42
CA ALA A 251 -31.57 16.43 29.31
C ALA A 251 -32.16 15.46 30.36
N GLY A 252 -31.32 14.63 31.00
CA GLY A 252 -31.71 13.76 32.11
C GLY A 252 -31.69 14.44 33.51
N ALA A 253 -31.02 15.58 33.66
CA ALA A 253 -30.81 16.23 34.96
C ALA A 253 -31.57 17.55 35.15
N LEU A 254 -32.17 18.15 34.13
CA LEU A 254 -32.83 19.46 34.19
C LEU A 254 -34.33 19.39 34.01
N LYS A 255 -35.00 18.62 34.88
CA LYS A 255 -36.43 18.80 35.18
C LYS A 255 -36.70 19.45 36.54
N GLN A 256 -35.71 20.13 37.09
CA GLN A 256 -35.91 20.97 38.28
C GLN A 256 -34.96 22.16 38.20
N GLU A 257 -35.53 23.32 38.00
CA GLU A 257 -35.06 24.68 38.12
C GLU A 257 -35.13 25.50 36.84
N ALA A 258 -36.37 25.78 36.43
CA ALA A 258 -36.65 26.92 35.56
C ALA A 258 -37.04 28.09 36.50
N GLN A 259 -36.16 29.06 36.65
CA GLN A 259 -36.45 30.47 36.84
C GLN A 259 -35.23 31.20 37.40
N THR A 260 -34.61 31.98 36.59
CA THR A 260 -33.99 33.26 36.85
C THR A 260 -32.75 33.46 35.98
N ALA A 261 -32.85 34.43 35.14
CA ALA A 261 -31.86 35.38 34.65
C ALA A 261 -31.73 35.46 33.14
N ALA A 262 -32.61 36.24 32.56
CA ALA A 262 -32.32 37.02 31.36
C ALA A 262 -31.29 38.10 31.73
N SER A 263 -30.17 38.11 31.06
CA SER A 263 -29.30 39.26 30.76
C SER A 263 -27.85 38.80 30.53
N GLN A 264 -27.46 38.65 29.32
CA GLN A 264 -26.17 39.00 28.72
C GLN A 264 -26.01 38.32 27.32
N GLU A 265 -26.88 38.75 26.41
CA GLU A 265 -26.58 38.75 24.99
C GLU A 265 -25.81 40.03 24.70
N GLN A 266 -24.57 39.88 24.25
CA GLN A 266 -23.82 40.75 23.30
C GLN A 266 -22.33 40.61 23.62
N GLU A 267 -21.69 39.72 22.87
CA GLU A 267 -20.30 39.85 22.41
C GLU A 267 -19.77 38.49 21.91
N ALA A 268 -20.32 38.00 20.83
CA ALA A 268 -19.70 36.93 20.02
C ALA A 268 -20.24 36.96 18.58
N GLN A 269 -20.29 38.13 17.99
CA GLN A 269 -20.57 38.31 16.55
C GLN A 269 -19.47 39.14 15.90
N THR A 270 -18.28 38.56 15.68
CA THR A 270 -17.29 39.20 14.81
C THR A 270 -16.23 38.17 14.30
N ALA A 271 -16.63 36.99 13.87
CA ALA A 271 -15.71 36.11 13.14
C ALA A 271 -16.38 35.33 11.99
N ALA A 272 -17.53 35.78 11.52
CA ALA A 272 -18.18 35.16 10.37
C ALA A 272 -18.59 36.21 9.35
N SER A 273 -17.64 36.81 8.64
CA SER A 273 -17.92 37.54 7.39
C SER A 273 -16.61 37.89 6.68
N ARG A 274 -16.01 36.92 6.01
CA ARG A 274 -15.31 37.17 4.74
C ARG A 274 -15.96 36.29 3.68
N LYS A 275 -17.14 36.70 3.24
CA LYS A 275 -17.63 36.30 1.93
C LYS A 275 -16.71 36.99 0.92
N GLN A 276 -15.86 36.24 0.25
CA GLN A 276 -15.32 36.62 -1.04
C GLN A 276 -16.41 36.38 -2.08
N ASP A 277 -16.94 37.46 -2.58
CA ASP A 277 -17.71 37.50 -3.81
C ASP A 277 -16.83 37.02 -4.97
N GLY A 278 -17.33 36.09 -5.74
CA GLY A 278 -16.86 35.90 -7.10
C GLY A 278 -16.73 34.45 -7.56
N GLN A 279 -17.68 34.08 -8.34
CA GLN A 279 -17.81 32.92 -9.23
C GLN A 279 -18.53 31.71 -8.69
N GLU A 280 -19.80 31.63 -9.01
CA GLU A 280 -20.63 30.43 -9.08
C GLU A 280 -20.07 29.45 -10.15
N GLY A 281 -19.05 28.69 -9.76
CA GLY A 281 -18.78 27.39 -10.30
C GLY A 281 -19.11 26.42 -9.17
N GLU A 282 -19.89 25.37 -9.41
CA GLU A 282 -20.14 24.28 -8.46
C GLU A 282 -18.80 23.67 -8.02
N GLY A 283 -18.13 24.33 -7.08
CA GLY A 283 -16.83 23.94 -6.56
C GLY A 283 -17.05 22.92 -5.44
N CYS A 284 -16.72 21.66 -5.71
CA CYS A 284 -16.59 20.68 -4.64
C CYS A 284 -15.48 21.13 -3.68
N THR A 285 -15.82 21.37 -2.43
CA THR A 285 -14.86 21.61 -1.35
C THR A 285 -14.47 20.27 -0.77
N VAL A 286 -13.18 19.98 -0.75
CA VAL A 286 -12.63 18.78 -0.11
C VAL A 286 -12.14 19.17 1.27
N GLN A 287 -12.63 18.47 2.27
CA GLN A 287 -12.21 18.62 3.67
C GLN A 287 -11.26 17.49 4.04
N ALA A 288 -10.27 17.80 4.85
CA ALA A 288 -9.33 16.84 5.40
C ALA A 288 -9.23 16.97 6.91
N ARG A 289 -9.18 15.84 7.60
CA ARG A 289 -8.90 15.73 9.03
C ARG A 289 -7.89 14.61 9.25
N THR A 290 -6.98 14.84 10.19
CA THR A 290 -5.99 13.83 10.53
C THR A 290 -6.09 13.43 11.99
N LEU A 291 -6.26 12.12 12.22
CA LEU A 291 -6.34 11.52 13.55
C LEU A 291 -4.99 10.91 13.93
N TYR A 292 -4.66 10.99 15.22
CA TYR A 292 -3.45 10.41 15.79
C TYR A 292 -3.72 9.70 17.12
N SER A 293 -2.83 8.79 17.52
CA SER A 293 -2.86 8.21 18.85
C SER A 293 -2.11 9.10 19.84
N ASP A 294 -2.75 9.46 20.95
CA ASP A 294 -2.17 10.14 22.10
C ASP A 294 -1.65 9.16 23.16
N GLY A 295 -1.96 7.86 23.03
CA GLY A 295 -1.63 6.82 24.00
C GLY A 295 -0.17 6.37 24.00
N TYR A 296 0.62 6.72 22.99
CA TYR A 296 2.02 6.30 22.85
C TYR A 296 2.94 7.47 22.51
N TYR A 297 3.88 7.74 23.41
CA TYR A 297 4.86 8.81 23.23
C TYR A 297 6.14 8.28 22.59
N ILE A 298 6.48 8.82 21.42
CA ILE A 298 7.75 8.58 20.72
C ILE A 298 8.62 9.83 20.92
N ARG A 299 9.89 9.66 21.31
CA ARG A 299 10.83 10.78 21.47
C ARG A 299 11.13 11.43 20.11
N ASN A 300 11.30 12.74 20.11
CA ASN A 300 11.70 13.62 19.02
C ASN A 300 10.65 13.83 17.93
N TYR A 301 10.19 12.79 17.27
CA TYR A 301 9.17 12.85 16.22
C TYR A 301 8.05 11.87 16.60
N GLY A 302 6.93 12.36 17.08
CA GLY A 302 5.83 11.54 17.57
C GLY A 302 4.66 11.45 16.59
N ASN A 303 3.61 10.71 16.97
CA ASN A 303 2.40 10.56 16.16
C ASN A 303 1.75 11.91 15.82
N VAL A 304 1.76 12.87 16.74
CA VAL A 304 1.24 14.23 16.52
C VAL A 304 2.02 14.93 15.42
N ALA A 305 3.36 14.86 15.45
CA ALA A 305 4.21 15.47 14.42
C ALA A 305 3.99 14.81 13.07
N PHE A 306 3.88 13.48 13.04
CA PHE A 306 3.58 12.73 11.81
C PHE A 306 2.22 13.10 11.25
N ALA A 307 1.18 13.13 12.08
CA ALA A 307 -0.17 13.53 11.68
C ALA A 307 -0.20 14.99 11.17
N ASN A 308 0.53 15.90 11.85
CA ASN A 308 0.65 17.28 11.41
C ASN A 308 1.29 17.42 10.04
N THR A 309 2.34 16.64 9.78
CA THR A 309 2.99 16.64 8.45
C THR A 309 2.01 16.21 7.36
N MET A 310 1.14 15.22 7.62
CA MET A 310 0.11 14.79 6.65
C MET A 310 -0.94 15.89 6.45
N GLU A 311 -1.41 16.51 7.53
CA GLU A 311 -2.41 17.58 7.48
C GLU A 311 -1.88 18.81 6.73
N GLU A 312 -0.66 19.27 7.05
CA GLU A 312 -0.01 20.39 6.38
C GLU A 312 0.18 20.12 4.88
N ALA A 313 0.58 18.92 4.49
CA ALA A 313 0.72 18.54 3.09
C ALA A 313 -0.63 18.62 2.35
N LEU A 314 -1.71 18.11 2.93
CA LEU A 314 -3.05 18.20 2.34
C LEU A 314 -3.54 19.66 2.22
N TYR A 315 -3.25 20.47 3.20
CA TYR A 315 -3.64 21.88 3.17
C TYR A 315 -2.83 22.69 2.15
N HIS A 316 -1.50 22.59 2.18
CA HIS A 316 -0.63 23.42 1.36
C HIS A 316 -0.48 22.92 -0.07
N GLU A 317 -0.29 21.62 -0.26
CA GLU A 317 -0.02 21.05 -1.59
C GLU A 317 -1.31 20.66 -2.34
N ALA A 318 -2.29 20.07 -1.64
CA ALA A 318 -3.55 19.70 -2.26
C ALA A 318 -4.59 20.84 -2.23
N GLY A 319 -4.42 21.86 -1.37
CA GLY A 319 -5.35 22.98 -1.21
C GLY A 319 -6.70 22.54 -0.64
N PHE A 320 -6.70 21.56 0.27
CA PHE A 320 -7.91 21.09 0.94
C PHE A 320 -8.22 21.94 2.18
N GLU A 321 -9.49 21.99 2.56
CA GLU A 321 -9.89 22.62 3.82
C GLU A 321 -9.48 21.73 4.99
N ALA A 322 -8.56 22.23 5.84
CA ALA A 322 -8.12 21.51 7.01
C ALA A 322 -9.16 21.65 8.14
N LEU A 323 -9.68 20.52 8.62
CA LEU A 323 -10.49 20.45 9.84
C LEU A 323 -9.64 20.29 11.09
N GLY A 324 -8.33 20.15 10.92
CA GLY A 324 -7.34 20.09 11.99
C GLY A 324 -7.03 18.68 12.46
N LEU A 325 -6.11 18.64 13.44
CA LEU A 325 -5.66 17.43 14.10
C LEU A 325 -6.54 17.09 15.29
N SER A 326 -6.88 15.82 15.45
CA SER A 326 -7.56 15.35 16.66
C SER A 326 -7.02 13.99 17.11
N ALA A 327 -7.10 13.75 18.42
CA ALA A 327 -6.84 12.41 18.94
C ALA A 327 -7.94 11.46 18.42
N ASP A 328 -7.54 10.23 18.08
CA ASP A 328 -8.50 9.21 17.67
C ASP A 328 -9.44 8.88 18.84
N PRO A 329 -10.74 9.10 18.71
CA PRO A 329 -11.70 8.89 19.80
C PRO A 329 -11.99 7.41 20.08
N ASP A 330 -11.61 6.50 19.18
CA ASP A 330 -11.85 5.07 19.35
C ASP A 330 -10.67 4.38 20.04
N PRO A 331 -10.77 4.06 21.36
CA PRO A 331 -9.68 3.42 22.08
C PRO A 331 -9.36 2.00 21.61
N SER A 332 -10.25 1.40 20.80
CA SER A 332 -10.02 0.09 20.19
C SER A 332 -9.33 0.18 18.83
N SER A 333 -9.15 1.38 18.30
CA SER A 333 -8.49 1.61 17.02
C SER A 333 -7.06 1.07 17.02
N LEU A 334 -6.65 0.56 15.86
CA LEU A 334 -5.29 0.06 15.65
C LEU A 334 -4.24 1.12 15.98
N LEU A 335 -4.52 2.42 15.75
CA LEU A 335 -3.60 3.52 16.05
C LEU A 335 -3.10 3.50 17.50
N HIS A 336 -3.98 3.17 18.48
CA HIS A 336 -3.62 3.12 19.90
C HIS A 336 -2.75 1.90 20.27
N HIS A 337 -2.66 0.90 19.40
CA HIS A 337 -1.93 -0.34 19.64
C HIS A 337 -0.61 -0.43 18.89
N LEU A 338 -0.33 0.52 18.00
CA LEU A 338 0.92 0.58 17.25
C LEU A 338 2.04 1.23 18.07
N LYS A 339 3.27 0.69 17.89
CA LYS A 339 4.51 1.26 18.46
C LYS A 339 5.38 1.94 17.42
N ILE A 340 4.80 2.29 16.30
CA ILE A 340 5.41 3.02 15.19
C ILE A 340 4.62 4.31 14.97
N HIS A 341 5.14 5.20 14.14
CA HIS A 341 4.42 6.40 13.76
C HIS A 341 3.17 6.04 12.96
N GLY A 342 2.02 6.45 13.46
CA GLY A 342 0.74 6.15 12.85
C GLY A 342 -0.18 7.36 12.81
N ALA A 343 -0.90 7.50 11.70
CA ALA A 343 -1.96 8.48 11.52
C ALA A 343 -3.10 7.90 10.69
N GLN A 344 -4.30 8.46 10.83
CA GLN A 344 -5.43 8.22 9.94
C GLN A 344 -5.80 9.53 9.29
N VAL A 345 -5.80 9.55 7.97
CA VAL A 345 -6.26 10.68 7.16
C VAL A 345 -7.68 10.38 6.69
N GLU A 346 -8.57 11.31 6.98
CA GLU A 346 -9.96 11.29 6.56
C GLU A 346 -10.20 12.40 5.54
N LEU A 347 -10.70 12.04 4.37
CA LEU A 347 -11.06 12.96 3.30
C LEU A 347 -12.56 12.93 3.11
N GLY A 348 -13.20 14.09 3.25
CA GLY A 348 -14.63 14.26 3.05
C GLY A 348 -14.92 15.19 1.87
N ALA A 349 -15.76 14.73 0.97
CA ALA A 349 -16.30 15.57 -0.10
C ALA A 349 -17.48 14.89 -0.79
N ASP A 350 -18.54 15.65 -1.06
CA ASP A 350 -19.72 15.17 -1.80
C ASP A 350 -19.37 14.61 -3.19
N CYS A 351 -18.26 15.05 -3.77
CA CYS A 351 -17.81 14.64 -5.09
C CYS A 351 -16.90 13.40 -5.08
N LEU A 352 -16.55 12.86 -3.92
CA LEU A 352 -15.77 11.62 -3.82
C LEU A 352 -16.64 10.36 -3.89
N GLU A 353 -17.94 10.48 -3.70
CA GLU A 353 -18.86 9.35 -3.74
C GLU A 353 -18.97 8.74 -5.14
N GLN A 354 -18.72 7.45 -5.25
CA GLN A 354 -19.01 6.69 -6.47
C GLN A 354 -20.51 6.43 -6.58
N GLU A 355 -21.23 7.28 -7.34
CA GLU A 355 -22.59 6.92 -7.74
C GLU A 355 -22.55 5.78 -8.77
N THR A 356 -23.27 4.69 -8.47
CA THR A 356 -23.46 3.54 -9.34
C THR A 356 -23.80 3.94 -10.78
N ILE A 357 -22.91 3.63 -11.72
CA ILE A 357 -23.09 3.39 -13.18
C ILE A 357 -23.66 4.52 -14.07
N LYS A 358 -24.21 5.60 -13.56
CA LYS A 358 -24.82 6.65 -14.42
C LYS A 358 -24.31 8.09 -14.23
N ALA A 359 -23.38 8.33 -13.34
CA ALA A 359 -22.84 9.67 -13.15
C ALA A 359 -21.82 10.01 -14.24
N SER A 360 -22.01 11.19 -14.82
CA SER A 360 -21.33 11.70 -16.01
C SER A 360 -19.80 11.57 -15.95
N LEU A 361 -19.16 11.34 -17.10
CA LEU A 361 -17.71 11.41 -17.37
C LEU A 361 -16.99 12.60 -16.69
N HIS A 362 -17.69 13.69 -16.41
CA HIS A 362 -17.14 14.88 -15.74
C HIS A 362 -16.96 14.69 -14.22
N LYS A 363 -17.84 13.98 -13.54
CA LYS A 363 -17.74 13.72 -12.08
C LYS A 363 -16.56 12.79 -11.78
N ASN A 364 -16.41 11.74 -12.60
CA ASN A 364 -15.27 10.83 -12.49
C ASN A 364 -13.92 11.52 -12.71
N LYS A 365 -13.84 12.47 -13.66
CA LYS A 365 -12.61 13.23 -13.92
C LYS A 365 -12.25 14.13 -12.73
N LYS A 366 -13.24 14.78 -12.12
CA LYS A 366 -13.02 15.64 -10.94
C LYS A 366 -12.59 14.84 -9.72
N GLN A 367 -13.23 13.69 -9.48
CA GLN A 367 -12.83 12.76 -8.43
C GLN A 367 -11.38 12.29 -8.63
N GLU A 368 -11.03 11.90 -9.85
CA GLU A 368 -9.67 11.48 -10.18
C GLU A 368 -8.64 12.59 -9.94
N GLU A 369 -8.95 13.83 -10.29
CA GLU A 369 -8.10 14.99 -10.04
C GLU A 369 -7.88 15.22 -8.54
N ILE A 370 -8.95 15.13 -7.73
CA ILE A 370 -8.88 15.27 -6.28
C ILE A 370 -8.00 14.17 -5.69
N LEU A 371 -8.21 12.91 -6.08
CA LEU A 371 -7.41 11.80 -5.58
C LEU A 371 -5.94 11.89 -6.02
N ASN A 372 -5.65 12.40 -7.21
CA ASN A 372 -4.28 12.64 -7.66
C ASN A 372 -3.60 13.70 -6.81
N ARG A 373 -4.29 14.83 -6.50
CA ARG A 373 -3.74 15.87 -5.62
C ARG A 373 -3.53 15.37 -4.21
N ALA A 374 -4.51 14.64 -3.65
CA ALA A 374 -4.39 14.02 -2.33
C ALA A 374 -3.21 13.04 -2.26
N ALA A 375 -3.09 12.17 -3.27
CA ALA A 375 -2.01 11.20 -3.32
C ALA A 375 -0.62 11.86 -3.40
N ALA A 376 -0.48 12.89 -4.25
CA ALA A 376 0.77 13.64 -4.37
C ALA A 376 1.14 14.32 -3.04
N ALA A 377 0.20 15.02 -2.41
CA ALA A 377 0.41 15.68 -1.13
C ALA A 377 0.80 14.71 -0.03
N LEU A 378 0.07 13.59 0.10
CA LEU A 378 0.37 12.56 1.11
C LEU A 378 1.72 11.87 0.86
N TYR A 379 2.08 11.62 -0.39
CA TYR A 379 3.39 11.09 -0.76
C TYR A 379 4.51 12.05 -0.31
N GLU A 380 4.42 13.34 -0.65
CA GLU A 380 5.38 14.36 -0.22
C GLU A 380 5.43 14.47 1.31
N GLY A 381 4.28 14.50 1.98
CA GLY A 381 4.22 14.50 3.44
C GLY A 381 4.91 13.29 4.07
N LEU A 382 4.73 12.09 3.48
CA LEU A 382 5.44 10.89 3.91
C LEU A 382 6.96 11.05 3.76
N MET A 383 7.45 11.58 2.62
CA MET A 383 8.88 11.83 2.42
C MET A 383 9.42 12.84 3.44
N GLN A 384 8.73 13.98 3.63
CA GLN A 384 9.11 14.99 4.63
C GLN A 384 9.14 14.42 6.06
N SER A 385 8.25 13.49 6.38
CA SER A 385 8.21 12.86 7.71
C SER A 385 9.49 12.11 8.07
N TYR A 386 10.22 11.60 7.08
CA TYR A 386 11.52 10.96 7.29
C TYR A 386 12.63 11.98 7.49
N GLU A 387 12.65 13.04 6.69
CA GLU A 387 13.63 14.13 6.83
C GLU A 387 13.53 14.83 8.20
N GLN A 388 12.30 15.04 8.69
CA GLN A 388 12.05 15.62 10.01
C GLN A 388 12.42 14.69 11.16
N ALA A 389 12.31 13.38 10.99
CA ALA A 389 12.67 12.41 12.02
C ALA A 389 14.21 12.22 12.16
N GLU A 390 14.97 12.52 11.12
CA GLU A 390 16.44 12.42 11.11
C GLU A 390 17.14 13.68 11.71
N ASN A 391 16.44 14.83 11.76
CA ASN A 391 16.93 16.09 12.32
C ASN A 391 16.54 16.26 13.80
#